data_0afdf915f1fa2969850d96d3cc584a1e
#
_entry.id   0afdf915f1fa2969850d96d3cc584a1e
#
_cell.length_a   1.000
_cell.length_b   1.000
_cell.length_c   1.000
_cell.angle_alpha   90.00
_cell.angle_beta   90.00
_cell.angle_gamma   90.00
#
_symmetry.space_group_name_H-M   'P 1'
#
loop_
_entity.id
_entity.type
_entity.pdbx_description
1 polymer ?
#
loop_
_entity_poly.entity_id
_entity_poly.type
_entity_poly.pdbx_seq_one_letter_code
_entity_poly.pdbx_strand_id
1 'polypeptide(L)'
;MPTVTLDGVTFNYAIAGEGNSPTIFTIHGGRGAGDHRGDFRAYADLADTYRVISFDQRGHGKSSETAPFTFEQLADDIETLRKHFCGEDKCIVIGGSFGGMIAMTYAIRHPDSLSKLVLRGTAPSHETEDDAIEIVKQRRHLVPSLSLEMIDKLFSDRVENETEFRLLWLAIQPLYSENFDPQSAFEKTRDMDVHVIPHNALYTPEAKAGYDVRPRLHEIKVATLIVVGATDWICPPSQSRIIADLIPDSRLVEVPNANHSVHVQAKEVVFPILRDFLAE
;
A
#
# COMPACT_ATOMS: atom_id res chain seq x y z
N MET A 1 -7.99 -13.68 -14.61
CA MET A 1 -8.51 -12.40 -14.09
C MET A 1 -8.66 -11.45 -15.26
N PRO A 2 -9.62 -10.52 -15.23
CA PRO A 2 -9.80 -9.57 -16.31
C PRO A 2 -8.62 -8.61 -16.40
N THR A 3 -8.40 -8.09 -17.63
CA THR A 3 -7.39 -7.06 -17.90
C THR A 3 -8.00 -5.93 -18.69
N VAL A 4 -7.43 -4.74 -18.56
CA VAL A 4 -7.75 -3.58 -19.39
C VAL A 4 -6.45 -2.91 -19.83
N THR A 5 -6.39 -2.49 -21.10
CA THR A 5 -5.24 -1.76 -21.62
C THR A 5 -5.61 -0.30 -21.80
N LEU A 6 -4.95 0.58 -21.08
CA LEU A 6 -5.16 2.03 -21.07
C LEU A 6 -3.80 2.72 -21.18
N ASP A 7 -3.69 3.69 -22.06
CA ASP A 7 -2.46 4.48 -22.29
C ASP A 7 -1.19 3.63 -22.48
N GLY A 8 -1.34 2.46 -23.12
CA GLY A 8 -0.24 1.53 -23.41
C GLY A 8 0.15 0.62 -22.24
N VAL A 9 -0.55 0.68 -21.12
CA VAL A 9 -0.36 -0.17 -19.93
C VAL A 9 -1.52 -1.15 -19.81
N THR A 10 -1.23 -2.43 -19.68
CA THR A 10 -2.23 -3.46 -19.39
C THR A 10 -2.29 -3.67 -17.87
N PHE A 11 -3.43 -3.34 -17.29
CA PHE A 11 -3.72 -3.55 -15.87
C PHE A 11 -4.51 -4.84 -15.69
N ASN A 12 -4.04 -5.69 -14.77
CA ASN A 12 -4.76 -6.84 -14.27
C ASN A 12 -5.56 -6.43 -13.04
N TYR A 13 -6.86 -6.77 -12.99
CA TYR A 13 -7.73 -6.30 -11.91
C TYR A 13 -8.76 -7.35 -11.49
N ALA A 14 -9.41 -7.09 -10.37
CA ALA A 14 -10.60 -7.79 -9.91
C ALA A 14 -11.68 -6.77 -9.54
N ILE A 15 -12.94 -7.15 -9.74
CA ILE A 15 -14.09 -6.32 -9.44
C ILE A 15 -15.14 -7.13 -8.68
N ALA A 16 -15.78 -6.51 -7.69
CA ALA A 16 -16.93 -7.04 -6.97
C ALA A 16 -17.97 -5.93 -6.77
N GLY A 17 -19.24 -6.29 -6.62
CA GLY A 17 -20.32 -5.30 -6.49
C GLY A 17 -20.59 -4.54 -7.78
N GLU A 18 -20.53 -5.21 -8.95
CA GLU A 18 -20.88 -4.61 -10.23
C GLU A 18 -22.27 -3.96 -10.16
N GLY A 19 -22.35 -2.71 -10.61
CA GLY A 19 -23.61 -1.92 -10.55
C GLY A 19 -23.78 -1.11 -9.27
N ASN A 20 -23.00 -1.34 -8.22
CA ASN A 20 -23.00 -0.50 -7.01
C ASN A 20 -22.19 0.79 -7.22
N SER A 21 -22.53 1.81 -6.45
CA SER A 21 -21.86 3.12 -6.43
C SER A 21 -21.88 3.66 -4.99
N PRO A 22 -20.88 4.41 -4.56
CA PRO A 22 -19.67 4.78 -5.30
C PRO A 22 -18.65 3.64 -5.48
N THR A 23 -17.64 3.89 -6.33
CA THR A 23 -16.54 2.95 -6.57
C THR A 23 -15.42 3.15 -5.55
N ILE A 24 -14.93 2.06 -5.01
CA ILE A 24 -13.73 1.99 -4.18
C ILE A 24 -12.60 1.38 -5.00
N PHE A 25 -11.48 2.08 -5.13
CA PHE A 25 -10.21 1.51 -5.61
C PHE A 25 -9.35 1.12 -4.42
N THR A 26 -8.85 -0.12 -4.42
CA THR A 26 -7.87 -0.56 -3.42
C THR A 26 -6.49 -0.64 -4.04
N ILE A 27 -5.51 -0.02 -3.40
CA ILE A 27 -4.13 0.11 -3.87
C ILE A 27 -3.24 -0.70 -2.94
N HIS A 28 -2.71 -1.82 -3.45
CA HIS A 28 -1.91 -2.76 -2.67
C HIS A 28 -0.54 -2.21 -2.29
N GLY A 29 0.04 -2.76 -1.22
CA GLY A 29 1.40 -2.47 -0.78
C GLY A 29 2.46 -3.27 -1.54
N GLY A 30 3.73 -3.02 -1.18
CA GLY A 30 4.90 -3.70 -1.74
C GLY A 30 5.47 -3.00 -2.97
N ARG A 31 6.67 -2.42 -2.84
CA ARG A 31 7.41 -1.87 -3.98
C ARG A 31 8.05 -3.02 -4.73
N GLY A 32 7.57 -3.33 -5.93
CA GLY A 32 8.01 -4.47 -6.73
C GLY A 32 7.61 -5.85 -6.18
N ALA A 33 6.76 -5.92 -5.15
CA ALA A 33 6.33 -7.17 -4.53
C ALA A 33 4.83 -7.20 -4.27
N GLY A 34 4.21 -8.37 -4.44
CA GLY A 34 2.78 -8.56 -4.21
C GLY A 34 1.90 -8.13 -5.36
N ASP A 35 0.61 -8.20 -5.11
CA ASP A 35 -0.45 -8.00 -6.09
C ASP A 35 -1.77 -7.60 -5.42
N HIS A 36 -2.80 -7.32 -6.23
CA HIS A 36 -4.10 -6.89 -5.76
C HIS A 36 -4.91 -7.95 -5.00
N ARG A 37 -4.60 -9.26 -5.12
CA ARG A 37 -5.43 -10.36 -4.61
C ARG A 37 -5.64 -10.33 -3.10
N GLY A 38 -4.64 -9.82 -2.37
CA GLY A 38 -4.69 -9.68 -0.90
C GLY A 38 -5.75 -8.67 -0.48
N ASP A 39 -5.64 -7.47 -0.99
CA ASP A 39 -6.57 -6.38 -0.70
C ASP A 39 -7.97 -6.67 -1.28
N PHE A 40 -8.07 -7.26 -2.47
CA PHE A 40 -9.37 -7.66 -3.02
C PHE A 40 -10.12 -8.60 -2.08
N ARG A 41 -9.47 -9.67 -1.57
CA ARG A 41 -10.11 -10.58 -0.61
C ARG A 41 -10.48 -9.90 0.71
N ALA A 42 -9.64 -8.97 1.17
CA ALA A 42 -9.89 -8.26 2.42
C ALA A 42 -11.10 -7.33 2.33
N TYR A 43 -11.23 -6.61 1.20
CA TYR A 43 -12.26 -5.56 1.04
C TYR A 43 -13.48 -6.00 0.23
N ALA A 44 -13.52 -7.24 -0.28
CA ALA A 44 -14.66 -7.77 -1.03
C ALA A 44 -15.99 -7.73 -0.24
N ASP A 45 -15.95 -7.78 1.10
CA ASP A 45 -17.16 -7.65 1.95
C ASP A 45 -17.83 -6.26 1.83
N LEU A 46 -17.14 -5.25 1.30
CA LEU A 46 -17.75 -3.94 1.02
C LEU A 46 -18.59 -3.95 -0.27
N ALA A 47 -18.52 -5.01 -1.05
CA ALA A 47 -19.24 -5.15 -2.31
C ALA A 47 -20.75 -5.36 -2.15
N ASP A 48 -21.24 -5.51 -0.93
CA ASP A 48 -22.67 -5.43 -0.61
C ASP A 48 -23.25 -4.02 -0.84
N THR A 49 -22.42 -2.98 -0.78
CA THR A 49 -22.82 -1.58 -0.89
C THR A 49 -22.05 -0.83 -1.98
N TYR A 50 -20.77 -1.11 -2.16
CA TYR A 50 -19.84 -0.40 -3.03
C TYR A 50 -19.41 -1.26 -4.21
N ARG A 51 -19.04 -0.64 -5.31
CA ARG A 51 -18.26 -1.33 -6.34
C ARG A 51 -16.78 -1.30 -5.94
N VAL A 52 -16.21 -2.47 -5.64
CA VAL A 52 -14.80 -2.61 -5.20
C VAL A 52 -13.96 -3.05 -6.38
N ILE A 53 -12.95 -2.27 -6.73
CA ILE A 53 -11.98 -2.55 -7.78
C ILE A 53 -10.59 -2.60 -7.14
N SER A 54 -9.91 -3.73 -7.29
CA SER A 54 -8.51 -3.92 -6.91
C SER A 54 -7.71 -4.24 -8.15
N PHE A 55 -6.55 -3.65 -8.32
CA PHE A 55 -5.73 -3.85 -9.52
C PHE A 55 -4.25 -3.98 -9.17
N ASP A 56 -3.50 -4.67 -10.01
CA ASP A 56 -2.06 -4.66 -9.95
C ASP A 56 -1.54 -3.35 -10.53
N GLN A 57 -0.71 -2.65 -9.78
CA GLN A 57 -0.06 -1.43 -10.24
C GLN A 57 0.87 -1.75 -11.40
N ARG A 58 1.21 -0.76 -12.25
CA ARG A 58 2.20 -0.98 -13.32
C ARG A 58 3.48 -1.59 -12.74
N GLY A 59 4.01 -2.60 -13.42
CA GLY A 59 5.19 -3.32 -12.97
C GLY A 59 4.98 -4.21 -11.74
N HIS A 60 3.74 -4.50 -11.34
CA HIS A 60 3.44 -5.40 -10.23
C HIS A 60 2.46 -6.48 -10.67
N GLY A 61 2.46 -7.61 -9.96
CA GLY A 61 1.55 -8.72 -10.20
C GLY A 61 1.57 -9.19 -11.65
N LYS A 62 0.44 -9.08 -12.34
CA LYS A 62 0.28 -9.45 -13.75
C LYS A 62 0.07 -8.24 -14.68
N SER A 63 0.15 -7.02 -14.15
CA SER A 63 0.15 -5.81 -14.96
C SER A 63 1.46 -5.65 -15.73
N SER A 64 1.41 -4.95 -16.88
CA SER A 64 2.59 -4.79 -17.72
C SER A 64 3.70 -3.99 -17.02
N GLU A 65 4.94 -4.44 -17.20
CA GLU A 65 6.13 -3.77 -16.70
C GLU A 65 6.56 -2.67 -17.66
N THR A 66 5.85 -1.54 -17.61
CA THR A 66 6.03 -0.40 -18.51
C THR A 66 6.48 0.82 -17.72
N ALA A 67 7.70 1.31 -17.98
CA ALA A 67 8.21 2.54 -17.37
C ALA A 67 7.38 3.78 -17.79
N PRO A 68 7.45 4.89 -17.05
CA PRO A 68 8.25 5.10 -15.86
C PRO A 68 7.60 4.54 -14.59
N PHE A 69 8.44 4.20 -13.59
CA PHE A 69 8.01 3.77 -12.26
C PHE A 69 8.29 4.90 -11.27
N THR A 70 7.37 5.86 -11.17
CA THR A 70 7.43 6.98 -10.23
C THR A 70 6.12 7.08 -9.45
N PHE A 71 6.14 7.71 -8.29
CA PHE A 71 4.92 7.92 -7.49
C PHE A 71 3.87 8.72 -8.25
N GLU A 72 4.29 9.71 -9.02
CA GLU A 72 3.41 10.54 -9.85
C GLU A 72 2.74 9.71 -10.94
N GLN A 73 3.51 8.88 -11.65
CA GLN A 73 2.95 8.04 -12.69
C GLN A 73 1.99 6.99 -12.15
N LEU A 74 2.33 6.36 -11.00
CA LEU A 74 1.44 5.41 -10.34
C LEU A 74 0.14 6.08 -9.86
N ALA A 75 0.22 7.34 -9.45
CA ALA A 75 -0.96 8.13 -9.12
C ALA A 75 -1.79 8.47 -10.38
N ASP A 76 -1.15 8.84 -11.48
CA ASP A 76 -1.84 9.13 -12.74
C ASP A 76 -2.50 7.87 -13.34
N ASP A 77 -1.95 6.67 -13.08
CA ASP A 77 -2.58 5.40 -13.44
C ASP A 77 -3.91 5.18 -12.70
N ILE A 78 -4.01 5.57 -11.43
CA ILE A 78 -5.28 5.52 -10.69
C ILE A 78 -6.31 6.42 -11.40
N GLU A 79 -5.92 7.62 -11.82
CA GLU A 79 -6.83 8.55 -12.51
C GLU A 79 -7.27 7.99 -13.87
N THR A 80 -6.37 7.34 -14.60
CA THR A 80 -6.69 6.68 -15.87
C THR A 80 -7.72 5.56 -15.65
N LEU A 81 -7.51 4.71 -14.62
CA LEU A 81 -8.46 3.67 -14.24
C LEU A 81 -9.79 4.24 -13.74
N ARG A 82 -9.77 5.31 -12.92
CA ARG A 82 -10.98 5.99 -12.46
C ARG A 82 -11.81 6.48 -13.65
N LYS A 83 -11.21 7.19 -14.60
CA LYS A 83 -11.90 7.66 -15.79
C LYS A 83 -12.51 6.53 -16.60
N HIS A 84 -11.80 5.41 -16.75
CA HIS A 84 -12.30 4.24 -17.46
C HIS A 84 -13.53 3.61 -16.77
N PHE A 85 -13.47 3.43 -15.44
CA PHE A 85 -14.52 2.72 -14.71
C PHE A 85 -15.64 3.62 -14.19
N CYS A 86 -15.34 4.88 -13.88
CA CYS A 86 -16.29 5.80 -13.24
C CYS A 86 -16.69 6.99 -14.11
N GLY A 87 -16.05 7.22 -15.28
CA GLY A 87 -16.28 8.42 -16.07
C GLY A 87 -15.92 9.69 -15.28
N GLU A 88 -16.89 10.58 -15.10
CA GLU A 88 -16.70 11.83 -14.35
C GLU A 88 -16.95 11.67 -12.85
N ASP A 89 -17.47 10.53 -12.39
CA ASP A 89 -17.79 10.32 -10.99
C ASP A 89 -16.51 10.23 -10.13
N LYS A 90 -16.58 10.78 -8.92
CA LYS A 90 -15.54 10.65 -7.91
C LYS A 90 -15.47 9.21 -7.38
N CYS A 91 -14.28 8.82 -6.97
CA CYS A 91 -14.07 7.53 -6.33
C CYS A 91 -13.63 7.65 -4.86
N ILE A 92 -13.66 6.54 -4.16
CA ILE A 92 -13.02 6.34 -2.87
C ILE A 92 -11.71 5.59 -3.13
N VAL A 93 -10.65 5.96 -2.44
CA VAL A 93 -9.36 5.23 -2.53
C VAL A 93 -8.99 4.69 -1.15
N ILE A 94 -8.66 3.40 -1.11
CA ILE A 94 -8.10 2.71 0.06
C ILE A 94 -6.67 2.28 -0.30
N GLY A 95 -5.66 2.93 0.29
CA GLY A 95 -4.26 2.62 0.04
C GLY A 95 -3.56 2.06 1.28
N GLY A 96 -2.81 0.96 1.14
CA GLY A 96 -2.04 0.37 2.22
C GLY A 96 -0.53 0.39 1.94
N SER A 97 0.28 0.72 2.97
CA SER A 97 1.74 0.70 2.84
C SER A 97 2.20 1.55 1.64
N PHE A 98 2.96 1.00 0.71
CA PHE A 98 3.31 1.64 -0.56
C PHE A 98 2.08 2.15 -1.33
N GLY A 99 0.97 1.39 -1.35
CA GLY A 99 -0.29 1.83 -1.95
C GLY A 99 -0.87 3.08 -1.27
N GLY A 100 -0.63 3.28 0.02
CA GLY A 100 -0.99 4.49 0.75
C GLY A 100 -0.13 5.69 0.36
N MET A 101 1.17 5.47 0.09
CA MET A 101 2.06 6.50 -0.44
C MET A 101 1.56 7.01 -1.81
N ILE A 102 1.16 6.09 -2.69
CA ILE A 102 0.57 6.42 -3.99
C ILE A 102 -0.78 7.12 -3.82
N ALA A 103 -1.62 6.65 -2.89
CA ALA A 103 -2.93 7.24 -2.64
C ALA A 103 -2.84 8.69 -2.14
N MET A 104 -1.87 9.03 -1.27
CA MET A 104 -1.59 10.42 -0.88
C MET A 104 -1.12 11.26 -2.07
N THR A 105 -0.21 10.73 -2.89
CA THR A 105 0.24 11.39 -4.12
C THR A 105 -0.94 11.64 -5.07
N TYR A 106 -1.83 10.65 -5.23
CA TYR A 106 -3.04 10.78 -6.03
C TYR A 106 -3.99 11.86 -5.50
N ALA A 107 -4.25 11.87 -4.19
CA ALA A 107 -5.13 12.86 -3.57
C ALA A 107 -4.62 14.31 -3.75
N ILE A 108 -3.30 14.49 -3.75
CA ILE A 108 -2.66 15.79 -3.98
C ILE A 108 -2.71 16.19 -5.46
N ARG A 109 -2.53 15.25 -6.39
CA ARG A 109 -2.47 15.53 -7.83
C ARG A 109 -3.85 15.65 -8.49
N HIS A 110 -4.82 14.89 -7.98
CA HIS A 110 -6.19 14.79 -8.52
C HIS A 110 -7.25 15.04 -7.44
N PRO A 111 -7.23 16.20 -6.75
CA PRO A 111 -8.07 16.46 -5.58
C PRO A 111 -9.57 16.42 -5.88
N ASP A 112 -9.96 16.73 -7.12
CA ASP A 112 -11.36 16.74 -7.55
C ASP A 112 -11.90 15.35 -7.88
N SER A 113 -11.04 14.35 -7.98
CA SER A 113 -11.38 12.97 -8.37
C SER A 113 -11.74 12.07 -7.21
N LEU A 114 -11.45 12.48 -5.96
CA LEU A 114 -11.78 11.72 -4.74
C LEU A 114 -13.02 12.24 -4.06
N SER A 115 -13.76 11.31 -3.42
CA SER A 115 -14.78 11.61 -2.43
C SER A 115 -14.31 11.34 -1.00
N LYS A 116 -13.52 10.27 -0.80
CA LYS A 116 -12.94 9.88 0.50
C LYS A 116 -11.59 9.19 0.30
N LEU A 117 -10.74 9.26 1.33
CA LEU A 117 -9.43 8.61 1.36
C LEU A 117 -9.30 7.72 2.60
N VAL A 118 -8.80 6.51 2.43
CA VAL A 118 -8.45 5.61 3.53
C VAL A 118 -6.99 5.20 3.40
N LEU A 119 -6.22 5.45 4.44
CA LEU A 119 -4.80 5.16 4.51
C LEU A 119 -4.54 4.10 5.59
N ARG A 120 -3.79 3.06 5.25
CA ARG A 120 -3.54 1.94 6.13
C ARG A 120 -2.05 1.62 6.22
N GLY A 121 -1.46 1.75 7.43
CA GLY A 121 -0.06 1.39 7.69
C GLY A 121 0.87 1.95 6.61
N THR A 122 0.92 3.27 6.46
CA THR A 122 1.67 3.97 5.42
C THR A 122 2.47 5.14 5.98
N ALA A 123 3.29 5.77 5.15
CA ALA A 123 4.18 6.85 5.55
C ALA A 123 4.17 8.00 4.54
N PRO A 124 4.37 9.26 4.99
CA PRO A 124 4.34 10.44 4.12
C PRO A 124 5.69 10.77 3.48
N SER A 125 6.75 10.06 3.85
CA SER A 125 8.11 10.26 3.32
C SER A 125 8.92 8.97 3.36
N HIS A 126 10.09 8.98 2.70
CA HIS A 126 11.04 7.87 2.73
C HIS A 126 11.71 7.67 4.10
N GLU A 127 11.67 8.65 5.00
CA GLU A 127 12.27 8.58 6.34
C GLU A 127 11.67 7.44 7.22
N THR A 128 10.51 6.88 6.84
CA THR A 128 9.96 5.66 7.46
C THR A 128 10.94 4.48 7.43
N GLU A 129 11.88 4.47 6.48
CA GLU A 129 12.88 3.41 6.37
C GLU A 129 13.88 3.45 7.52
N ASP A 130 14.25 4.65 7.99
CA ASP A 130 15.11 4.82 9.17
C ASP A 130 14.40 4.36 10.45
N ASP A 131 13.13 4.71 10.61
CA ASP A 131 12.30 4.22 11.73
C ASP A 131 12.20 2.68 11.70
N ALA A 132 11.98 2.09 10.53
CA ALA A 132 11.91 0.64 10.35
C ALA A 132 13.24 -0.05 10.73
N ILE A 133 14.37 0.50 10.32
CA ILE A 133 15.69 -0.02 10.67
C ILE A 133 15.92 0.01 12.19
N GLU A 134 15.54 1.08 12.87
CA GLU A 134 15.63 1.16 14.34
C GLU A 134 14.74 0.12 15.04
N ILE A 135 13.54 -0.10 14.55
CA ILE A 135 12.66 -1.16 15.08
C ILE A 135 13.26 -2.55 14.83
N VAL A 136 13.84 -2.81 13.65
CA VAL A 136 14.54 -4.08 13.38
C VAL A 136 15.68 -4.30 14.37
N LYS A 137 16.49 -3.28 14.66
CA LYS A 137 17.57 -3.37 15.68
C LYS A 137 17.03 -3.77 17.06
N GLN A 138 15.92 -3.18 17.47
CA GLN A 138 15.25 -3.49 18.76
C GLN A 138 14.65 -4.90 18.76
N ARG A 139 14.10 -5.36 17.62
CA ARG A 139 13.45 -6.66 17.45
C ARG A 139 14.35 -7.74 16.86
N ARG A 140 15.68 -7.55 16.92
CA ARG A 140 16.67 -8.44 16.33
C ARG A 140 16.51 -9.91 16.74
N HIS A 141 16.03 -10.15 17.96
CA HIS A 141 15.78 -11.50 18.47
C HIS A 141 14.72 -12.28 17.70
N LEU A 142 13.79 -11.60 17.00
CA LEU A 142 12.77 -12.23 16.14
C LEU A 142 13.34 -12.65 14.77
N VAL A 143 14.40 -12.03 14.33
CA VAL A 143 15.01 -12.19 13.01
C VAL A 143 16.52 -12.44 13.10
N PRO A 144 16.96 -13.51 13.78
CA PRO A 144 18.39 -13.76 14.02
C PRO A 144 19.21 -13.94 12.74
N SER A 145 18.59 -14.39 11.68
CA SER A 145 19.22 -14.61 10.36
C SER A 145 19.25 -13.36 9.47
N LEU A 146 18.56 -12.29 9.84
CA LEU A 146 18.50 -11.05 9.07
C LEU A 146 19.71 -10.16 9.40
N SER A 147 20.55 -9.83 8.45
CA SER A 147 21.60 -8.82 8.63
C SER A 147 21.06 -7.41 8.34
N LEU A 148 21.73 -6.39 8.90
CA LEU A 148 21.38 -5.00 8.56
C LEU A 148 21.70 -4.69 7.09
N GLU A 149 22.67 -5.37 6.51
CA GLU A 149 22.99 -5.26 5.08
C GLU A 149 21.83 -5.79 4.19
N MET A 150 21.15 -6.86 4.62
CA MET A 150 19.96 -7.37 3.91
C MET A 150 18.81 -6.36 3.95
N ILE A 151 18.61 -5.68 5.08
CA ILE A 151 17.59 -4.61 5.19
C ILE A 151 17.97 -3.40 4.32
N ASP A 152 19.23 -2.96 4.40
CA ASP A 152 19.73 -1.87 3.58
C ASP A 152 19.62 -2.19 2.08
N LYS A 153 19.88 -3.43 1.69
CA LYS A 153 19.68 -3.89 0.32
C LYS A 153 18.21 -3.88 -0.09
N LEU A 154 17.31 -4.35 0.78
CA LEU A 154 15.86 -4.34 0.54
C LEU A 154 15.31 -2.92 0.37
N PHE A 155 15.89 -1.92 1.04
CA PHE A 155 15.51 -0.51 0.95
C PHE A 155 16.38 0.29 -0.03
N SER A 156 16.94 -0.38 -1.04
CA SER A 156 17.80 0.22 -2.05
C SER A 156 17.50 -0.31 -3.45
N ASP A 157 18.10 0.32 -4.45
CA ASP A 157 18.07 -0.07 -5.87
C ASP A 157 19.06 -1.19 -6.24
N ARG A 158 19.53 -1.97 -5.24
CA ARG A 158 20.62 -2.94 -5.41
C ARG A 158 20.17 -4.40 -5.38
N VAL A 159 18.86 -4.66 -5.41
CA VAL A 159 18.36 -6.04 -5.53
C VAL A 159 18.71 -6.56 -6.92
N GLU A 160 19.39 -7.71 -6.99
CA GLU A 160 19.99 -8.20 -8.23
C GLU A 160 19.02 -9.01 -9.10
N ASN A 161 18.13 -9.77 -8.46
CA ASN A 161 17.19 -10.64 -9.15
C ASN A 161 16.01 -11.05 -8.24
N GLU A 162 15.00 -11.66 -8.85
CA GLU A 162 13.76 -12.06 -8.15
C GLU A 162 14.02 -13.10 -7.05
N THR A 163 14.99 -14.00 -7.21
CA THR A 163 15.31 -15.00 -6.19
C THR A 163 15.87 -14.34 -4.94
N GLU A 164 16.80 -13.42 -5.12
CA GLU A 164 17.35 -12.62 -4.02
C GLU A 164 16.24 -11.81 -3.36
N PHE A 165 15.37 -11.15 -4.14
CA PHE A 165 14.27 -10.39 -3.60
C PHE A 165 13.35 -11.25 -2.71
N ARG A 166 12.98 -12.47 -3.16
CA ARG A 166 12.20 -13.42 -2.35
C ARG A 166 12.91 -13.83 -1.07
N LEU A 167 14.23 -14.05 -1.11
CA LEU A 167 15.01 -14.40 0.08
C LEU A 167 15.05 -13.25 1.09
N LEU A 168 15.27 -12.03 0.64
CA LEU A 168 15.22 -10.81 1.48
C LEU A 168 13.82 -10.65 2.09
N TRP A 169 12.77 -10.83 1.27
CA TRP A 169 11.39 -10.74 1.74
C TRP A 169 11.04 -11.81 2.76
N LEU A 170 11.47 -13.06 2.55
CA LEU A 170 11.26 -14.15 3.50
C LEU A 170 11.97 -13.86 4.84
N ALA A 171 13.18 -13.29 4.80
CA ALA A 171 13.96 -13.02 6.00
C ALA A 171 13.31 -12.00 6.95
N ILE A 172 12.46 -11.10 6.44
CA ILE A 172 11.76 -10.09 7.24
C ILE A 172 10.38 -10.54 7.73
N GLN A 173 9.85 -11.68 7.24
CA GLN A 173 8.49 -12.13 7.56
C GLN A 173 8.20 -12.28 9.05
N PRO A 174 9.15 -12.72 9.93
CA PRO A 174 8.89 -12.79 11.35
C PRO A 174 8.54 -11.44 12.01
N LEU A 175 8.89 -10.32 11.38
CA LEU A 175 8.56 -8.98 11.88
C LEU A 175 7.08 -8.61 11.66
N TYR A 176 6.37 -9.29 10.76
CA TYR A 176 4.98 -8.99 10.41
C TYR A 176 3.93 -9.69 11.29
N SER A 177 4.34 -10.69 12.08
CA SER A 177 3.41 -11.48 12.89
C SER A 177 4.08 -12.00 14.15
N GLU A 178 3.42 -11.83 15.29
CA GLU A 178 3.84 -12.43 16.56
C GLU A 178 3.71 -13.97 16.54
N ASN A 179 2.77 -14.48 15.75
CA ASN A 179 2.55 -15.90 15.53
C ASN A 179 3.15 -16.33 14.17
N PHE A 180 4.47 -16.17 14.03
CA PHE A 180 5.16 -16.51 12.80
C PHE A 180 5.19 -18.01 12.56
N ASP A 181 4.66 -18.43 11.40
CA ASP A 181 4.77 -19.80 10.89
C ASP A 181 5.71 -19.82 9.68
N PRO A 182 6.91 -20.41 9.81
CA PRO A 182 7.92 -20.46 8.75
C PRO A 182 7.45 -21.13 7.47
N GLN A 183 6.66 -22.22 7.59
CA GLN A 183 6.18 -22.97 6.43
C GLN A 183 5.19 -22.14 5.61
N SER A 184 4.21 -21.52 6.27
CA SER A 184 3.24 -20.64 5.61
C SER A 184 3.93 -19.40 4.99
N ALA A 185 4.91 -18.83 5.68
CA ALA A 185 5.68 -17.68 5.16
C ALA A 185 6.49 -18.08 3.92
N PHE A 186 7.13 -19.23 3.92
CA PHE A 186 7.87 -19.76 2.77
C PHE A 186 6.95 -19.98 1.57
N GLU A 187 5.81 -20.63 1.76
CA GLU A 187 4.84 -20.90 0.68
C GLU A 187 4.31 -19.59 0.07
N LYS A 188 3.90 -18.64 0.92
CA LYS A 188 3.43 -17.32 0.46
C LYS A 188 4.50 -16.57 -0.32
N THR A 189 5.75 -16.57 0.18
CA THR A 189 6.86 -15.87 -0.48
C THR A 189 7.26 -16.55 -1.79
N ARG A 190 7.25 -17.89 -1.84
CA ARG A 190 7.51 -18.64 -3.07
C ARG A 190 6.51 -18.27 -4.18
N ASP A 191 5.24 -18.16 -3.83
CA ASP A 191 4.14 -17.94 -4.77
C ASP A 191 3.82 -16.46 -5.01
N MET A 192 4.56 -15.56 -4.35
CA MET A 192 4.41 -14.12 -4.50
C MET A 192 5.00 -13.64 -5.84
N ASP A 193 4.27 -12.81 -6.55
CA ASP A 193 4.80 -12.08 -7.70
C ASP A 193 5.80 -11.02 -7.21
N VAL A 194 7.01 -11.02 -7.76
CA VAL A 194 8.06 -10.02 -7.48
C VAL A 194 8.67 -9.51 -8.77
N HIS A 195 9.01 -8.24 -8.80
CA HIS A 195 9.51 -7.50 -9.96
C HIS A 195 10.64 -6.58 -9.52
N VAL A 196 11.86 -6.93 -9.89
CA VAL A 196 13.07 -6.20 -9.45
C VAL A 196 13.20 -4.84 -10.14
N ILE A 197 12.78 -4.73 -11.41
CA ILE A 197 12.92 -3.47 -12.16
C ILE A 197 12.13 -2.33 -11.52
N PRO A 198 10.81 -2.45 -11.28
CA PRO A 198 10.08 -1.38 -10.58
C PRO A 198 10.52 -1.21 -9.12
N HIS A 199 10.93 -2.29 -8.43
CA HIS A 199 11.50 -2.16 -7.10
C HIS A 199 12.70 -1.23 -7.09
N ASN A 200 13.71 -1.53 -7.88
CA ASN A 200 14.94 -0.75 -7.93
C ASN A 200 14.67 0.68 -8.42
N ALA A 201 13.79 0.86 -9.42
CA ALA A 201 13.45 2.19 -9.91
C ALA A 201 12.82 3.10 -8.84
N LEU A 202 12.02 2.52 -7.93
CA LEU A 202 11.35 3.23 -6.83
C LEU A 202 12.26 3.43 -5.60
N TYR A 203 13.45 2.79 -5.58
CA TYR A 203 14.41 2.88 -4.50
C TYR A 203 15.72 3.56 -4.91
N THR A 204 15.83 4.13 -6.12
CA THR A 204 16.98 4.97 -6.45
C THR A 204 17.12 6.13 -5.46
N PRO A 205 18.33 6.65 -5.21
CA PRO A 205 18.50 7.80 -4.33
C PRO A 205 17.61 8.99 -4.69
N GLU A 206 17.40 9.24 -5.99
CA GLU A 206 16.56 10.31 -6.51
C GLU A 206 15.08 10.05 -6.24
N ALA A 207 14.60 8.82 -6.44
CA ALA A 207 13.22 8.44 -6.17
C ALA A 207 12.90 8.52 -4.69
N LYS A 208 13.82 8.09 -3.82
CA LYS A 208 13.69 8.20 -2.36
C LYS A 208 13.67 9.67 -1.94
N ALA A 209 14.65 10.47 -2.35
CA ALA A 209 14.70 11.89 -2.01
C ALA A 209 13.49 12.68 -2.58
N GLY A 210 12.92 12.23 -3.71
CA GLY A 210 11.75 12.83 -4.33
C GLY A 210 10.43 12.50 -3.63
N TYR A 211 10.38 11.44 -2.80
CA TYR A 211 9.16 11.09 -2.08
C TYR A 211 9.13 11.71 -0.68
N ASP A 212 8.59 12.92 -0.59
CA ASP A 212 8.16 13.57 0.65
C ASP A 212 6.92 14.41 0.37
N VAL A 213 5.75 13.90 0.77
CA VAL A 213 4.47 14.58 0.57
C VAL A 213 4.04 15.40 1.79
N ARG A 214 4.80 15.40 2.88
CA ARG A 214 4.48 16.16 4.12
C ARG A 214 4.17 17.63 3.88
N PRO A 215 4.94 18.37 3.06
CA PRO A 215 4.66 19.77 2.79
C PRO A 215 3.33 20.04 2.09
N ARG A 216 2.75 19.01 1.46
CA ARG A 216 1.55 19.11 0.63
C ARG A 216 0.33 18.38 1.19
N LEU A 217 0.46 17.63 2.30
CA LEU A 217 -0.66 16.90 2.90
C LEU A 217 -1.84 17.80 3.30
N HIS A 218 -1.56 19.06 3.65
CA HIS A 218 -2.59 20.06 3.94
C HIS A 218 -3.48 20.41 2.73
N GLU A 219 -3.09 20.03 1.51
CA GLU A 219 -3.89 20.20 0.29
C GLU A 219 -5.00 19.16 0.16
N ILE A 220 -4.89 18.01 0.86
CA ILE A 220 -5.92 16.97 0.88
C ILE A 220 -7.11 17.46 1.71
N LYS A 221 -8.25 17.68 1.04
CA LYS A 221 -9.47 18.28 1.65
C LYS A 221 -10.60 17.26 1.84
N VAL A 222 -10.47 16.06 1.30
CA VAL A 222 -11.46 15.01 1.47
C VAL A 222 -11.33 14.37 2.84
N ALA A 223 -12.47 13.95 3.41
CA ALA A 223 -12.47 13.18 4.65
C ALA A 223 -11.51 11.98 4.53
N THR A 224 -10.61 11.85 5.50
CA THR A 224 -9.53 10.86 5.47
C THR A 224 -9.53 10.00 6.73
N LEU A 225 -9.65 8.68 6.57
CA LEU A 225 -9.47 7.72 7.64
C LEU A 225 -8.05 7.13 7.58
N ILE A 226 -7.32 7.19 8.69
CA ILE A 226 -5.98 6.64 8.82
C ILE A 226 -6.04 5.51 9.85
N VAL A 227 -5.60 4.30 9.46
CA VAL A 227 -5.60 3.12 10.33
C VAL A 227 -4.21 2.52 10.39
N VAL A 228 -3.71 2.25 11.58
CA VAL A 228 -2.39 1.65 11.77
C VAL A 228 -2.40 0.65 12.91
N GLY A 229 -1.65 -0.44 12.79
CA GLY A 229 -1.40 -1.35 13.89
C GLY A 229 -0.37 -0.80 14.86
N ALA A 230 -0.63 -0.88 16.16
CA ALA A 230 0.25 -0.33 17.19
C ALA A 230 1.66 -0.95 17.20
N THR A 231 1.83 -2.13 16.59
CA THR A 231 3.12 -2.82 16.50
C THR A 231 3.68 -2.85 15.07
N ASP A 232 3.14 -2.03 14.16
CA ASP A 232 3.65 -1.91 12.78
C ASP A 232 5.14 -1.53 12.81
N TRP A 233 5.96 -2.37 12.21
CA TRP A 233 7.40 -2.19 12.24
C TRP A 233 7.93 -1.39 11.06
N ILE A 234 7.24 -1.44 9.90
CA ILE A 234 7.71 -0.84 8.64
C ILE A 234 7.12 0.54 8.38
N CYS A 235 5.86 0.76 8.78
CA CYS A 235 5.22 2.06 8.79
C CYS A 235 4.66 2.32 10.20
N PRO A 236 5.54 2.62 11.17
CA PRO A 236 5.13 2.70 12.57
C PRO A 236 4.09 3.80 12.82
N PRO A 237 3.35 3.73 13.94
CA PRO A 237 2.32 4.72 14.29
C PRO A 237 2.79 6.17 14.26
N SER A 238 4.09 6.43 14.48
CA SER A 238 4.69 7.77 14.33
C SER A 238 4.42 8.37 12.96
N GLN A 239 4.54 7.59 11.90
CA GLN A 239 4.29 8.02 10.52
C GLN A 239 2.82 8.36 10.29
N SER A 240 1.91 7.55 10.82
CA SER A 240 0.46 7.79 10.74
C SER A 240 0.02 9.03 11.53
N ARG A 241 0.68 9.32 12.66
CA ARG A 241 0.44 10.57 13.42
C ARG A 241 0.86 11.80 12.64
N ILE A 242 2.04 11.76 11.97
CA ILE A 242 2.47 12.85 11.09
C ILE A 242 1.44 13.12 9.98
N ILE A 243 0.90 12.06 9.36
CA ILE A 243 -0.15 12.19 8.33
C ILE A 243 -1.40 12.84 8.94
N ALA A 244 -1.84 12.38 10.10
CA ALA A 244 -3.04 12.88 10.78
C ALA A 244 -2.91 14.35 11.20
N ASP A 245 -1.72 14.76 11.65
CA ASP A 245 -1.46 16.15 12.05
C ASP A 245 -1.46 17.11 10.85
N LEU A 246 -1.19 16.62 9.64
CA LEU A 246 -1.03 17.44 8.44
C LEU A 246 -2.26 17.45 7.52
N ILE A 247 -3.12 16.43 7.56
CA ILE A 247 -4.38 16.39 6.78
C ILE A 247 -5.51 17.02 7.61
N PRO A 248 -6.12 18.13 7.17
CA PRO A 248 -7.08 18.90 7.99
C PRO A 248 -8.33 18.12 8.43
N ASP A 249 -8.89 17.29 7.53
CA ASP A 249 -10.08 16.49 7.81
C ASP A 249 -9.68 15.01 7.90
N SER A 250 -8.99 14.65 8.98
CA SER A 250 -8.50 13.30 9.18
C SER A 250 -8.90 12.71 10.53
N ARG A 251 -9.09 11.39 10.55
CA ARG A 251 -9.34 10.58 11.73
C ARG A 251 -8.31 9.47 11.80
N LEU A 252 -7.51 9.44 12.88
CA LEU A 252 -6.52 8.40 13.15
C LEU A 252 -7.08 7.33 14.07
N VAL A 253 -6.85 6.07 13.72
CA VAL A 253 -7.17 4.88 14.53
C VAL A 253 -5.92 4.03 14.66
N GLU A 254 -5.37 3.97 15.87
CA GLU A 254 -4.29 3.04 16.23
C GLU A 254 -4.90 1.78 16.87
N VAL A 255 -4.67 0.63 16.25
CA VAL A 255 -5.27 -0.64 16.66
C VAL A 255 -4.29 -1.42 17.54
N PRO A 256 -4.59 -1.63 18.82
CA PRO A 256 -3.75 -2.43 19.73
C PRO A 256 -3.55 -3.87 19.20
N ASN A 257 -2.39 -4.46 19.50
CA ASN A 257 -2.06 -5.84 19.18
C ASN A 257 -2.18 -6.20 17.68
N ALA A 258 -2.08 -5.21 16.81
CA ALA A 258 -2.05 -5.40 15.36
C ALA A 258 -0.75 -4.82 14.78
N ASN A 259 -0.27 -5.45 13.73
CA ASN A 259 0.94 -5.07 13.00
C ASN A 259 0.55 -4.48 11.63
N HIS A 260 1.42 -4.52 10.64
CA HIS A 260 1.28 -3.90 9.33
C HIS A 260 0.01 -4.29 8.56
N SER A 261 -0.42 -5.55 8.64
CA SER A 261 -1.66 -6.02 8.00
C SER A 261 -2.88 -5.84 8.90
N VAL A 262 -3.03 -4.67 9.52
CA VAL A 262 -4.05 -4.35 10.53
C VAL A 262 -5.48 -4.69 10.07
N HIS A 263 -5.81 -4.48 8.79
CA HIS A 263 -7.11 -4.75 8.18
C HIS A 263 -7.45 -6.25 8.08
N VAL A 264 -6.46 -7.12 8.22
CA VAL A 264 -6.62 -8.58 8.26
C VAL A 264 -6.47 -9.08 9.69
N GLN A 265 -5.48 -8.57 10.43
CA GLN A 265 -5.16 -9.03 11.79
C GLN A 265 -6.20 -8.62 12.83
N ALA A 266 -6.87 -7.49 12.59
CA ALA A 266 -7.91 -6.93 13.47
C ALA A 266 -9.15 -6.53 12.65
N LYS A 267 -9.59 -7.39 11.72
CA LYS A 267 -10.71 -7.13 10.82
C LYS A 267 -11.98 -6.75 11.58
N GLU A 268 -12.25 -7.44 12.68
CA GLU A 268 -13.42 -7.22 13.55
C GLU A 268 -13.44 -5.83 14.21
N VAL A 269 -12.28 -5.17 14.33
CA VAL A 269 -12.16 -3.80 14.83
C VAL A 269 -12.19 -2.79 13.69
N VAL A 270 -11.42 -3.06 12.62
CA VAL A 270 -11.21 -2.12 11.52
C VAL A 270 -12.44 -1.98 10.63
N PHE A 271 -13.12 -3.08 10.30
CA PHE A 271 -14.21 -3.03 9.31
C PHE A 271 -15.46 -2.28 9.78
N PRO A 272 -15.92 -2.37 11.04
CA PRO A 272 -16.99 -1.49 11.51
C PRO A 272 -16.63 0.00 11.39
N ILE A 273 -15.45 0.39 11.82
CA ILE A 273 -14.95 1.77 11.72
C ILE A 273 -14.89 2.24 10.27
N LEU A 274 -14.39 1.37 9.37
CA LEU A 274 -14.32 1.65 7.94
C LEU A 274 -15.73 1.83 7.34
N ARG A 275 -16.67 0.95 7.65
CA ARG A 275 -18.06 1.06 7.17
C ARG A 275 -18.75 2.33 7.66
N ASP A 276 -18.59 2.68 8.93
CA ASP A 276 -19.13 3.90 9.51
C ASP A 276 -18.57 5.13 8.77
N PHE A 277 -17.24 5.20 8.61
CA PHE A 277 -16.57 6.27 7.87
C PHE A 277 -17.02 6.37 6.41
N LEU A 278 -17.22 5.25 5.74
CA LEU A 278 -17.66 5.24 4.34
C LEU A 278 -19.11 5.70 4.19
N ALA A 279 -19.97 5.50 5.21
CA ALA A 279 -21.37 5.87 5.21
C ALA A 279 -21.62 7.36 5.56
N GLU A 280 -20.70 8.05 6.23
CA GLU A 280 -20.72 9.50 6.48
C GLU A 280 -20.71 10.30 5.18
#